data_8addce0c5ce4944c9617b1d4f4a4495f
#
_entry.id   8addce0c5ce4944c9617b1d4f4a4495f
#
_cell.length_a   1.000
_cell.length_b   1.000
_cell.length_c   1.000
_cell.angle_alpha   90.00
_cell.angle_beta   90.00
_cell.angle_gamma   90.00
#
_symmetry.space_group_name_H-M   'P 1'
#
loop_
_entity.id
_entity.type
_entity.pdbx_description
1 polymer ?
#
loop_
_entity_poly.entity_id
_entity_poly.type
_entity_poly.pdbx_seq_one_letter_code
_entity_poly.pdbx_strand_id
1 'polypeptide(L)'
;MPSNKPLPIPENFAERARTGATIPELETEFSVSSDTIKRWRRVTGTRLCDLGLLSKTNLPKAPQSLPPPPEVQVIRPQIYAPRKYRGTTRPQVQVLCLSDPHAGAITPSYNPGVFKTRMKDLYHGVTLIRSLHAKQHPIEKLVIFCLGDVVQGENVGYQMSLDEYAYSVYDQCYKLWLPAAVEFIENLLGQYSSIEWYGVKGNHGLGGNRIASRSTNWDMVAQQALMNTLGGNKRITFKLEPTEFYLIVPVLKWKWMLLHGDARSFQAAPDYMVNRRMAEWELSLGVDGFAMGHWHRTELRWPRKSPIVLSGTLKSHDEYSLRYYGSSAIPSQATFGCHMDRPITWFYRLDLGR
;
A
#
# COMPACT_ATOMS: atom_id res chain seq x y z
N MET A 1 15.49 29.87 44.77
CA MET A 1 14.88 28.89 43.88
C MET A 1 15.73 27.63 43.93
N PRO A 2 15.18 26.43 44.25
CA PRO A 2 15.99 25.20 44.28
C PRO A 2 16.43 24.87 42.85
N SER A 3 17.70 24.54 42.68
CA SER A 3 18.31 24.24 41.39
C SER A 3 17.70 22.98 40.80
N ASN A 4 17.12 23.09 39.62
CA ASN A 4 16.47 22.03 38.85
C ASN A 4 17.49 21.08 38.17
N LYS A 5 18.60 20.74 38.89
CA LYS A 5 19.57 19.76 38.39
C LYS A 5 18.98 18.36 38.54
N PRO A 6 19.00 17.55 37.48
CA PRO A 6 18.53 16.18 37.56
C PRO A 6 19.39 15.38 38.55
N LEU A 7 18.74 14.58 39.40
CA LEU A 7 19.41 13.70 40.34
C LEU A 7 20.36 12.74 39.60
N PRO A 8 21.61 12.56 40.09
CA PRO A 8 22.57 11.63 39.49
C PRO A 8 22.07 10.19 39.58
N ILE A 9 22.47 9.37 38.64
CA ILE A 9 22.12 7.93 38.61
C ILE A 9 23.09 7.19 39.53
N PRO A 10 22.61 6.44 40.56
CA PRO A 10 23.48 5.63 41.42
C PRO A 10 24.20 4.53 40.60
N GLU A 11 25.43 4.21 40.94
CA GLU A 11 26.28 3.24 40.24
C GLU A 11 25.62 1.84 40.16
N ASN A 12 24.96 1.40 41.22
CA ASN A 12 24.31 0.10 41.31
C ASN A 12 22.89 0.05 40.69
N PHE A 13 22.36 1.19 40.26
CA PHE A 13 20.99 1.24 39.73
C PHE A 13 20.78 0.33 38.51
N ALA A 14 21.70 0.37 37.56
CA ALA A 14 21.57 -0.41 36.32
C ALA A 14 21.58 -1.93 36.60
N GLU A 15 22.36 -2.38 37.55
CA GLU A 15 22.44 -3.76 37.99
C GLU A 15 21.13 -4.20 38.66
N ARG A 16 20.64 -3.42 39.62
CA ARG A 16 19.35 -3.69 40.30
C ARG A 16 18.16 -3.69 39.34
N ALA A 17 18.14 -2.79 38.37
CA ALA A 17 17.08 -2.75 37.37
C ALA A 17 17.13 -3.96 36.42
N ARG A 18 18.30 -4.56 36.14
CA ARG A 18 18.43 -5.78 35.34
C ARG A 18 18.03 -7.06 36.08
N THR A 19 18.13 -7.08 37.41
CA THR A 19 17.75 -8.24 38.23
C THR A 19 16.24 -8.40 38.39
N GLY A 20 15.42 -7.62 37.67
CA GLY A 20 13.97 -7.76 37.64
C GLY A 20 13.23 -6.97 38.74
N ALA A 21 13.93 -6.02 39.42
CA ALA A 21 13.27 -5.18 40.40
C ALA A 21 12.15 -4.33 39.78
N THR A 22 11.01 -4.27 40.44
CA THR A 22 9.84 -3.48 40.03
C THR A 22 10.05 -1.98 40.31
N ILE A 23 9.24 -1.13 39.67
CA ILE A 23 9.34 0.32 39.93
C ILE A 23 9.11 0.65 41.40
N PRO A 24 8.09 0.13 42.11
CA PRO A 24 7.91 0.38 43.55
C PRO A 24 9.06 -0.05 44.41
N GLU A 25 9.71 -1.19 44.11
CA GLU A 25 10.90 -1.65 44.84
C GLU A 25 12.09 -0.68 44.65
N LEU A 26 12.31 -0.21 43.44
CA LEU A 26 13.35 0.76 43.12
C LEU A 26 13.04 2.14 43.71
N GLU A 27 11.79 2.56 43.77
CA GLU A 27 11.36 3.81 44.44
C GLU A 27 11.69 3.76 45.92
N THR A 28 11.42 2.64 46.57
CA THR A 28 11.73 2.42 47.99
C THR A 28 13.24 2.36 48.24
N GLU A 29 13.96 1.57 47.44
CA GLU A 29 15.39 1.34 47.60
C GLU A 29 16.22 2.62 47.38
N PHE A 30 15.89 3.41 46.38
CA PHE A 30 16.61 4.63 46.02
C PHE A 30 15.97 5.93 46.56
N SER A 31 14.84 5.83 47.24
CA SER A 31 14.11 6.97 47.82
C SER A 31 13.83 8.09 46.80
N VAL A 32 13.39 7.73 45.61
CA VAL A 32 13.09 8.66 44.50
C VAL A 32 11.75 8.33 43.88
N SER A 33 11.17 9.30 43.18
CA SER A 33 9.88 9.11 42.48
C SER A 33 9.96 8.18 41.29
N SER A 34 8.80 7.58 40.92
CA SER A 34 8.68 6.72 39.73
C SER A 34 9.15 7.37 38.45
N ASP A 35 8.97 8.68 38.31
CA ASP A 35 9.41 9.40 37.12
C ASP A 35 10.95 9.53 37.06
N THR A 36 11.61 9.63 38.22
CA THR A 36 13.07 9.57 38.31
C THR A 36 13.57 8.18 37.94
N ILE A 37 12.94 7.11 38.45
CA ILE A 37 13.24 5.71 38.07
C ILE A 37 13.07 5.48 36.58
N LYS A 38 11.98 5.89 35.99
CA LYS A 38 11.71 5.78 34.53
C LYS A 38 12.76 6.52 33.71
N ARG A 39 13.18 7.72 34.14
CA ARG A 39 14.26 8.49 33.52
C ARG A 39 15.59 7.75 33.59
N TRP A 40 16.00 7.26 34.78
CA TRP A 40 17.23 6.53 34.95
C TRP A 40 17.28 5.26 34.11
N ARG A 41 16.17 4.50 34.03
CA ARG A 41 16.06 3.33 33.15
C ARG A 41 16.25 3.67 31.68
N ARG A 42 15.70 4.80 31.22
CA ARG A 42 15.89 5.26 29.83
C ARG A 42 17.35 5.58 29.55
N VAL A 43 18.04 6.23 30.47
CA VAL A 43 19.45 6.61 30.30
C VAL A 43 20.37 5.39 30.37
N THR A 44 20.09 4.43 31.26
CA THR A 44 20.92 3.22 31.44
C THR A 44 20.57 2.11 30.45
N GLY A 45 19.54 2.29 29.59
CA GLY A 45 19.10 1.27 28.65
C GLY A 45 18.47 0.02 29.29
N THR A 46 18.12 0.08 30.58
CA THR A 46 17.47 -1.03 31.27
C THR A 46 15.98 -1.05 30.97
N ARG A 47 15.49 -2.10 30.28
CA ARG A 47 14.07 -2.29 30.02
C ARG A 47 13.37 -2.87 31.26
N LEU A 48 12.06 -2.55 31.43
CA LEU A 48 11.16 -3.33 32.27
C LEU A 48 11.11 -4.75 31.68
N CYS A 49 11.55 -5.76 32.44
CA CYS A 49 11.09 -7.10 32.17
C CYS A 49 9.63 -7.12 32.60
N ASP A 50 8.71 -7.30 31.62
CA ASP A 50 7.25 -7.45 31.85
C ASP A 50 6.90 -8.76 32.59
N LEU A 51 7.81 -9.29 33.40
CA LEU A 51 7.61 -10.49 34.21
C LEU A 51 6.86 -10.21 35.54
N GLY A 52 6.43 -8.98 35.77
CA GLY A 52 5.68 -8.60 36.98
C GLY A 52 4.21 -9.07 37.02
N LEU A 53 3.70 -9.79 36.01
CA LEU A 53 2.34 -10.31 36.00
C LEU A 53 2.20 -11.81 36.32
N LEU A 54 3.34 -12.52 36.51
CA LEU A 54 3.31 -13.89 37.00
C LEU A 54 3.78 -13.89 38.45
N SER A 55 2.90 -13.53 39.38
CA SER A 55 3.11 -13.88 40.78
C SER A 55 3.26 -15.38 40.88
N LYS A 56 4.26 -15.88 41.58
CA LYS A 56 4.53 -17.31 41.80
C LYS A 56 3.34 -18.08 42.43
N THR A 57 2.26 -17.40 42.78
CA THR A 57 1.08 -17.96 43.42
C THR A 57 -0.05 -18.37 42.47
N ASN A 58 0.07 -18.08 41.16
CA ASN A 58 -0.99 -18.40 40.17
C ASN A 58 -0.49 -19.31 39.04
N LEU A 59 0.50 -20.13 39.27
CA LEU A 59 0.72 -21.27 38.38
C LEU A 59 -0.50 -22.20 38.53
N PRO A 60 -1.28 -22.45 37.47
CA PRO A 60 -2.32 -23.46 37.53
C PRO A 60 -1.66 -24.76 37.98
N LYS A 61 -2.23 -25.43 39.01
CA LYS A 61 -1.80 -26.78 39.39
C LYS A 61 -1.72 -27.60 38.10
N ALA A 62 -0.63 -28.35 37.94
CA ALA A 62 -0.44 -29.23 36.80
C ALA A 62 -1.76 -30.01 36.55
N PRO A 63 -2.31 -30.01 35.36
CA PRO A 63 -3.57 -30.67 35.10
C PRO A 63 -3.43 -32.14 35.49
N GLN A 64 -4.32 -32.59 36.39
CA GLN A 64 -4.48 -34.00 36.65
C GLN A 64 -4.68 -34.68 35.32
N SER A 65 -3.80 -35.65 35.00
CA SER A 65 -3.75 -36.49 33.80
C SER A 65 -4.69 -36.08 32.68
N LEU A 66 -4.13 -35.54 31.60
CA LEU A 66 -4.90 -35.26 30.38
C LEU A 66 -5.71 -36.54 30.01
N PRO A 67 -6.99 -36.39 29.65
CA PRO A 67 -7.72 -37.54 29.11
C PRO A 67 -6.96 -38.09 27.91
N PRO A 68 -7.03 -39.40 27.69
CA PRO A 68 -6.36 -40.00 26.53
C PRO A 68 -6.76 -39.26 25.26
N PRO A 69 -5.82 -39.02 24.33
CA PRO A 69 -6.13 -38.35 23.08
C PRO A 69 -7.30 -39.11 22.41
N PRO A 70 -8.25 -38.35 21.81
CA PRO A 70 -9.35 -39.00 21.09
C PRO A 70 -8.78 -39.94 20.01
N GLU A 71 -9.37 -41.09 19.86
CA GLU A 71 -8.99 -42.01 18.81
C GLU A 71 -8.96 -41.32 17.47
N VAL A 72 -7.83 -41.45 16.74
CA VAL A 72 -7.67 -40.88 15.41
C VAL A 72 -8.68 -41.57 14.49
N GLN A 73 -9.83 -40.92 14.26
CA GLN A 73 -10.73 -41.37 13.22
C GLN A 73 -10.01 -41.20 11.88
N VAL A 74 -9.70 -42.32 11.23
CA VAL A 74 -9.19 -42.31 9.85
C VAL A 74 -10.31 -41.78 8.96
N ILE A 75 -10.33 -40.46 8.72
CA ILE A 75 -11.21 -39.86 7.72
C ILE A 75 -10.71 -40.36 6.35
N ARG A 76 -11.39 -41.34 5.78
CA ARG A 76 -11.15 -41.72 4.40
C ARG A 76 -11.52 -40.54 3.52
N PRO A 77 -10.58 -39.98 2.71
CA PRO A 77 -10.92 -38.88 1.83
C PRO A 77 -12.06 -39.31 0.90
N GLN A 78 -13.18 -38.62 0.94
CA GLN A 78 -14.22 -38.78 -0.06
C GLN A 78 -13.64 -38.30 -1.39
N ILE A 79 -13.35 -39.21 -2.31
CA ILE A 79 -12.95 -38.89 -3.66
C ILE A 79 -14.20 -38.36 -4.36
N TYR A 80 -14.35 -37.05 -4.36
CA TYR A 80 -15.39 -36.42 -5.17
C TYR A 80 -15.00 -36.57 -6.64
N ALA A 81 -15.90 -37.14 -7.45
CA ALA A 81 -15.74 -37.06 -8.89
C ALA A 81 -15.57 -35.59 -9.30
N PRO A 82 -14.59 -35.25 -10.16
CA PRO A 82 -14.40 -33.87 -10.58
C PRO A 82 -15.72 -33.34 -11.12
N ARG A 83 -16.26 -32.30 -10.49
CA ARG A 83 -17.45 -31.60 -11.00
C ARG A 83 -17.10 -31.17 -12.41
N LYS A 84 -17.80 -31.71 -13.41
CA LYS A 84 -17.79 -31.14 -14.77
C LYS A 84 -18.21 -29.69 -14.61
N TYR A 85 -17.25 -28.79 -14.70
CA TYR A 85 -17.49 -27.34 -14.64
C TYR A 85 -18.35 -27.02 -15.88
N ARG A 86 -19.64 -26.89 -15.70
CA ARG A 86 -20.49 -26.24 -16.67
C ARG A 86 -20.24 -24.75 -16.54
N GLY A 87 -19.15 -24.31 -17.12
CA GLY A 87 -18.76 -22.91 -17.13
C GLY A 87 -19.86 -22.13 -17.84
N THR A 88 -20.65 -21.43 -17.06
CA THR A 88 -21.30 -20.23 -17.60
C THR A 88 -20.13 -19.29 -17.85
N THR A 89 -19.77 -19.13 -19.12
CA THR A 89 -18.71 -18.22 -19.59
C THR A 89 -19.15 -16.78 -19.39
N ARG A 90 -19.33 -16.37 -18.14
CA ARG A 90 -19.62 -14.97 -17.83
C ARG A 90 -18.33 -14.17 -17.98
N PRO A 91 -18.34 -13.09 -18.76
CA PRO A 91 -17.15 -12.28 -18.96
C PRO A 91 -16.67 -11.70 -17.65
N GLN A 92 -15.36 -11.63 -17.49
CA GLN A 92 -14.70 -10.93 -16.41
C GLN A 92 -14.10 -9.61 -16.91
N VAL A 93 -13.90 -8.69 -16.01
CA VAL A 93 -13.15 -7.47 -16.23
C VAL A 93 -11.81 -7.61 -15.53
N GLN A 94 -10.73 -7.33 -16.23
CA GLN A 94 -9.42 -7.19 -15.60
C GLN A 94 -9.26 -5.77 -15.09
N VAL A 95 -8.75 -5.63 -13.88
CA VAL A 95 -8.41 -4.34 -13.27
C VAL A 95 -6.90 -4.29 -13.07
N LEU A 96 -6.27 -3.23 -13.53
CA LEU A 96 -4.88 -2.89 -13.26
C LEU A 96 -4.85 -1.70 -12.31
N CYS A 97 -4.18 -1.83 -11.18
CA CYS A 97 -3.86 -0.70 -10.32
C CYS A 97 -2.47 -0.17 -10.71
N LEU A 98 -2.42 0.90 -11.49
CA LEU A 98 -1.20 1.61 -11.86
C LEU A 98 -0.93 2.68 -10.83
N SER A 99 0.12 2.51 -10.04
CA SER A 99 0.46 3.39 -8.93
C SER A 99 1.93 3.74 -8.90
N ASP A 100 2.21 4.94 -8.42
CA ASP A 100 3.56 5.36 -8.07
C ASP A 100 4.59 5.13 -9.22
N PRO A 101 4.29 5.56 -10.47
CA PRO A 101 5.26 5.48 -11.55
C PRO A 101 6.50 6.32 -11.29
N HIS A 102 6.36 7.46 -10.59
CA HIS A 102 7.44 8.39 -10.29
C HIS A 102 8.31 8.70 -11.53
N ALA A 103 7.66 9.03 -12.65
CA ALA A 103 8.37 9.41 -13.86
C ALA A 103 9.33 10.56 -13.58
N GLY A 104 10.61 10.36 -13.88
CA GLY A 104 11.67 11.33 -13.60
C GLY A 104 12.44 11.12 -12.31
N ALA A 105 12.07 10.18 -11.45
CA ALA A 105 12.88 9.85 -10.28
C ALA A 105 14.24 9.26 -10.66
N ILE A 106 15.26 9.59 -9.86
CA ILE A 106 16.59 9.03 -9.93
C ILE A 106 16.91 8.33 -8.62
N THR A 107 17.27 7.06 -8.69
CA THR A 107 17.83 6.28 -7.59
C THR A 107 18.98 5.43 -8.13
N PRO A 108 19.78 4.75 -7.31
CA PRO A 108 20.84 3.87 -7.83
C PRO A 108 20.36 2.80 -8.83
N SER A 109 19.08 2.43 -8.78
CA SER A 109 18.50 1.37 -9.63
C SER A 109 17.24 1.82 -10.41
N TYR A 110 16.98 3.13 -10.47
CA TYR A 110 15.85 3.69 -11.19
C TYR A 110 16.20 5.02 -11.85
N ASN A 111 15.86 5.13 -13.12
CA ASN A 111 16.05 6.31 -13.96
C ASN A 111 15.05 6.29 -15.12
N PRO A 112 15.00 7.32 -16.00
CA PRO A 112 14.06 7.36 -17.12
C PRO A 112 14.13 6.18 -18.09
N GLY A 113 15.30 5.56 -18.27
CA GLY A 113 15.45 4.35 -19.09
C GLY A 113 14.78 3.14 -18.43
N VAL A 114 15.03 2.96 -17.13
CA VAL A 114 14.42 1.88 -16.33
C VAL A 114 12.90 2.09 -16.25
N PHE A 115 12.42 3.33 -16.08
CA PHE A 115 10.99 3.63 -16.13
C PHE A 115 10.33 3.11 -17.41
N LYS A 116 10.89 3.43 -18.58
CA LYS A 116 10.37 2.97 -19.87
C LYS A 116 10.39 1.44 -19.99
N THR A 117 11.44 0.80 -19.52
CA THR A 117 11.54 -0.67 -19.51
C THR A 117 10.43 -1.27 -18.63
N ARG A 118 10.23 -0.77 -17.42
CA ARG A 118 9.18 -1.26 -16.51
C ARG A 118 7.76 -1.02 -17.01
N MET A 119 7.52 0.03 -17.78
CA MET A 119 6.24 0.22 -18.47
C MET A 119 6.00 -0.89 -19.51
N LYS A 120 7.04 -1.35 -20.22
CA LYS A 120 6.95 -2.49 -21.14
C LYS A 120 6.75 -3.82 -20.39
N ASP A 121 7.49 -4.03 -19.31
CA ASP A 121 7.33 -5.22 -18.45
C ASP A 121 5.90 -5.29 -17.89
N LEU A 122 5.35 -4.14 -17.49
CA LEU A 122 3.96 -4.05 -17.02
C LEU A 122 2.97 -4.44 -18.12
N TYR A 123 3.15 -3.95 -19.35
CA TYR A 123 2.33 -4.38 -20.49
C TYR A 123 2.39 -5.89 -20.68
N HIS A 124 3.58 -6.50 -20.69
CA HIS A 124 3.73 -7.94 -20.82
C HIS A 124 3.10 -8.71 -19.67
N GLY A 125 3.28 -8.23 -18.43
CA GLY A 125 2.64 -8.84 -17.26
C GLY A 125 1.12 -8.82 -17.34
N VAL A 126 0.52 -7.68 -17.64
CA VAL A 126 -0.94 -7.52 -17.77
C VAL A 126 -1.51 -8.44 -18.85
N THR A 127 -0.87 -8.49 -20.01
CA THR A 127 -1.33 -9.31 -21.14
C THR A 127 -1.12 -10.80 -20.90
N LEU A 128 -0.03 -11.19 -20.22
CA LEU A 128 0.18 -12.58 -19.79
C LEU A 128 -0.94 -13.04 -18.86
N ILE A 129 -1.27 -12.28 -17.82
CA ILE A 129 -2.36 -12.65 -16.89
C ILE A 129 -3.69 -12.75 -17.63
N ARG A 130 -3.99 -11.79 -18.53
CA ARG A 130 -5.17 -11.91 -19.40
C ARG A 130 -5.20 -13.25 -20.16
N SER A 131 -4.09 -13.64 -20.76
CA SER A 131 -4.00 -14.88 -21.56
C SER A 131 -4.23 -16.15 -20.75
N LEU A 132 -3.81 -16.16 -19.47
CA LEU A 132 -4.02 -17.28 -18.56
C LEU A 132 -5.50 -17.49 -18.23
N HIS A 133 -6.26 -16.42 -18.09
CA HIS A 133 -7.66 -16.46 -17.68
C HIS A 133 -8.64 -16.46 -18.85
N ALA A 134 -8.30 -15.86 -20.00
CA ALA A 134 -9.20 -15.66 -21.14
C ALA A 134 -9.72 -16.97 -21.75
N LYS A 135 -9.04 -18.09 -21.57
CA LYS A 135 -9.51 -19.41 -22.03
C LYS A 135 -10.77 -19.90 -21.29
N GLN A 136 -10.95 -19.46 -20.05
CA GLN A 136 -12.08 -19.88 -19.20
C GLN A 136 -13.13 -18.77 -19.06
N HIS A 137 -12.68 -17.52 -19.05
CA HIS A 137 -13.53 -16.35 -18.89
C HIS A 137 -13.13 -15.28 -19.91
N PRO A 138 -14.01 -14.89 -20.83
CA PRO A 138 -13.70 -13.78 -21.74
C PRO A 138 -13.33 -12.52 -20.97
N ILE A 139 -12.16 -11.95 -21.26
CA ILE A 139 -11.66 -10.70 -20.67
C ILE A 139 -11.46 -9.73 -21.84
N GLU A 140 -12.49 -8.97 -22.16
CA GLU A 140 -12.48 -8.02 -23.27
C GLU A 140 -12.22 -6.59 -22.81
N LYS A 141 -12.48 -6.30 -21.54
CA LYS A 141 -12.38 -4.97 -20.93
C LYS A 141 -11.25 -4.93 -19.91
N LEU A 142 -10.46 -3.87 -19.99
CA LEU A 142 -9.48 -3.50 -18.96
C LEU A 142 -9.96 -2.23 -18.26
N VAL A 143 -9.91 -2.22 -16.93
CA VAL A 143 -10.08 -1.04 -16.11
C VAL A 143 -8.73 -0.69 -15.51
N ILE A 144 -8.29 0.55 -15.64
CA ILE A 144 -7.05 1.04 -15.06
C ILE A 144 -7.39 2.03 -13.95
N PHE A 145 -6.94 1.71 -12.74
CA PHE A 145 -6.94 2.60 -11.59
C PHE A 145 -5.58 3.28 -11.49
N CYS A 146 -5.46 4.53 -11.94
CA CYS A 146 -4.26 5.33 -11.77
C CYS A 146 -4.31 6.00 -10.39
N LEU A 147 -3.49 5.50 -9.47
CA LEU A 147 -3.57 5.80 -8.04
C LEU A 147 -2.64 6.92 -7.58
N GLY A 148 -2.18 7.76 -8.50
CA GLY A 148 -1.35 8.94 -8.20
C GLY A 148 0.15 8.67 -8.24
N ASP A 149 0.91 9.70 -7.88
CA ASP A 149 2.38 9.78 -7.95
C ASP A 149 2.94 9.37 -9.32
N VAL A 150 2.26 9.90 -10.36
CA VAL A 150 2.62 9.69 -11.77
C VAL A 150 3.99 10.28 -12.07
N VAL A 151 4.24 11.48 -11.55
CA VAL A 151 5.53 12.18 -11.66
C VAL A 151 6.29 12.12 -10.34
N GLN A 152 7.63 12.27 -10.41
CA GLN A 152 8.45 12.43 -9.22
C GLN A 152 8.21 13.80 -8.57
N GLY A 153 7.87 14.81 -9.36
CA GLY A 153 7.69 16.17 -8.89
C GLY A 153 9.02 16.90 -8.70
N GLU A 154 8.90 18.11 -8.16
CA GLU A 154 10.01 18.98 -7.74
C GLU A 154 9.70 19.50 -6.35
N ASN A 155 10.68 19.51 -5.44
CA ASN A 155 10.54 20.06 -4.08
C ASN A 155 9.34 19.51 -3.28
N VAL A 156 9.08 18.22 -3.43
CA VAL A 156 8.01 17.55 -2.69
C VAL A 156 8.39 17.45 -1.23
N GLY A 157 7.95 18.44 -0.43
CA GLY A 157 7.78 18.37 1.03
C GLY A 157 8.97 18.05 1.94
N TYR A 158 9.98 17.40 1.42
CA TYR A 158 11.14 16.87 2.14
C TYR A 158 12.37 17.13 1.26
N GLN A 159 13.08 18.20 1.49
CA GLN A 159 14.44 18.52 1.00
C GLN A 159 15.02 17.50 -0.02
N MET A 160 14.29 17.28 -1.14
CA MET A 160 14.80 16.44 -2.21
C MET A 160 16.02 17.14 -2.80
N SER A 161 17.11 16.39 -2.89
CA SER A 161 18.29 16.84 -3.62
C SER A 161 17.94 16.99 -5.11
N LEU A 162 18.58 17.95 -5.79
CA LEU A 162 18.48 18.07 -7.26
C LEU A 162 18.91 16.79 -7.99
N ASP A 163 19.66 15.91 -7.31
CA ASP A 163 20.12 14.63 -7.84
C ASP A 163 19.05 13.52 -7.82
N GLU A 164 17.90 13.75 -7.15
CA GLU A 164 16.85 12.77 -7.01
C GLU A 164 15.81 12.79 -8.15
N TYR A 165 15.91 13.73 -9.08
CA TYR A 165 15.06 13.79 -10.27
C TYR A 165 15.82 14.25 -11.51
N ALA A 166 15.44 13.67 -12.67
CA ALA A 166 16.18 13.85 -13.92
C ALA A 166 15.85 15.16 -14.65
N TYR A 167 14.63 15.68 -14.48
CA TYR A 167 14.08 16.74 -15.33
C TYR A 167 13.09 17.59 -14.56
N SER A 168 12.79 18.79 -15.11
CA SER A 168 11.68 19.60 -14.60
C SER A 168 10.39 18.77 -14.59
N VAL A 169 9.48 19.10 -13.68
CA VAL A 169 8.18 18.40 -13.59
C VAL A 169 7.38 18.50 -14.91
N TYR A 170 7.56 19.59 -15.66
CA TYR A 170 7.01 19.72 -17.01
C TYR A 170 7.56 18.64 -17.94
N ASP A 171 8.88 18.43 -17.95
CA ASP A 171 9.52 17.40 -18.78
C ASP A 171 9.15 15.98 -18.30
N GLN A 172 9.00 15.79 -16.99
CA GLN A 172 8.51 14.53 -16.42
C GLN A 172 7.13 14.18 -16.98
N CYS A 173 6.21 15.17 -17.06
CA CYS A 173 4.88 14.99 -17.64
C CYS A 173 4.92 14.73 -19.13
N TYR A 174 5.55 15.63 -19.91
CA TYR A 174 5.39 15.66 -21.36
C TYR A 174 6.44 14.90 -22.15
N LYS A 175 7.65 14.72 -21.60
CA LYS A 175 8.74 14.01 -22.28
C LYS A 175 8.97 12.60 -21.76
N LEU A 176 8.51 12.27 -20.56
CA LEU A 176 8.66 10.92 -19.99
C LEU A 176 7.33 10.19 -19.88
N TRP A 177 6.43 10.71 -19.05
CA TRP A 177 5.16 10.03 -18.76
C TRP A 177 4.27 9.91 -20.00
N LEU A 178 3.92 11.04 -20.62
CA LEU A 178 2.94 11.07 -21.70
C LEU A 178 3.28 10.12 -22.87
N PRO A 179 4.49 10.12 -23.43
CA PRO A 179 4.83 9.19 -24.51
C PRO A 179 4.76 7.72 -24.06
N ALA A 180 5.25 7.40 -22.86
CA ALA A 180 5.24 6.04 -22.34
C ALA A 180 3.80 5.55 -22.04
N ALA A 181 2.95 6.42 -21.51
CA ALA A 181 1.56 6.09 -21.22
C ALA A 181 0.73 5.93 -22.49
N VAL A 182 0.96 6.75 -23.51
CA VAL A 182 0.33 6.60 -24.84
C VAL A 182 0.72 5.26 -25.46
N GLU A 183 2.02 4.96 -25.56
CA GLU A 183 2.52 3.67 -26.07
C GLU A 183 1.90 2.49 -25.31
N PHE A 184 1.85 2.58 -23.98
CA PHE A 184 1.28 1.54 -23.13
C PHE A 184 -0.22 1.30 -23.43
N ILE A 185 -1.01 2.36 -23.50
CA ILE A 185 -2.45 2.28 -23.77
C ILE A 185 -2.72 1.79 -25.19
N GLU A 186 -2.02 2.28 -26.20
CA GLU A 186 -2.18 1.84 -27.59
C GLU A 186 -1.86 0.35 -27.75
N ASN A 187 -0.80 -0.14 -27.10
CA ASN A 187 -0.48 -1.56 -27.09
C ASN A 187 -1.58 -2.39 -26.38
N LEU A 188 -2.14 -1.91 -25.27
CA LEU A 188 -3.25 -2.57 -24.57
C LEU A 188 -4.53 -2.58 -25.41
N LEU A 189 -4.80 -1.55 -26.21
CA LEU A 189 -5.93 -1.53 -27.16
C LEU A 189 -5.78 -2.59 -28.26
N GLY A 190 -4.59 -3.09 -28.52
CA GLY A 190 -4.35 -4.29 -29.34
C GLY A 190 -4.84 -5.59 -28.68
N GLN A 191 -5.03 -5.59 -27.37
CA GLN A 191 -5.40 -6.78 -26.59
C GLN A 191 -6.84 -6.73 -26.05
N TYR A 192 -7.34 -5.54 -25.71
CA TYR A 192 -8.67 -5.34 -25.12
C TYR A 192 -9.58 -4.58 -26.06
N SER A 193 -10.87 -4.94 -26.04
CA SER A 193 -11.89 -4.25 -26.84
C SER A 193 -12.16 -2.83 -26.34
N SER A 194 -12.03 -2.61 -25.03
CA SER A 194 -12.20 -1.31 -24.41
C SER A 194 -11.34 -1.14 -23.15
N ILE A 195 -10.99 0.11 -22.85
CA ILE A 195 -10.23 0.49 -21.66
C ILE A 195 -10.99 1.61 -20.93
N GLU A 196 -11.12 1.50 -19.62
CA GLU A 196 -11.58 2.59 -18.75
C GLU A 196 -10.42 3.03 -17.86
N TRP A 197 -10.14 4.33 -17.88
CA TRP A 197 -9.10 4.95 -17.05
C TRP A 197 -9.75 5.80 -15.96
N TYR A 198 -9.45 5.49 -14.72
CA TYR A 198 -9.89 6.22 -13.55
C TYR A 198 -8.68 6.74 -12.80
N GLY A 199 -8.58 8.07 -12.61
CA GLY A 199 -7.37 8.68 -12.06
C GLY A 199 -7.63 9.54 -10.84
N VAL A 200 -6.79 9.35 -9.82
CA VAL A 200 -6.66 10.22 -8.64
C VAL A 200 -5.26 10.83 -8.61
N LYS A 201 -5.09 11.87 -7.81
CA LYS A 201 -3.81 12.56 -7.60
C LYS A 201 -3.03 11.92 -6.46
N GLY A 202 -1.70 12.00 -6.52
CA GLY A 202 -0.80 11.68 -5.42
C GLY A 202 -0.19 12.92 -4.78
N ASN A 203 0.70 12.71 -3.82
CA ASN A 203 1.36 13.79 -3.09
C ASN A 203 2.60 14.33 -3.80
N HIS A 204 3.25 13.56 -4.67
CA HIS A 204 4.40 14.00 -5.45
C HIS A 204 4.06 15.01 -6.55
N GLY A 205 2.84 14.96 -7.07
CA GLY A 205 2.34 15.94 -8.01
C GLY A 205 2.02 17.33 -7.41
N LEU A 206 2.00 17.44 -6.08
CA LEU A 206 1.80 18.74 -5.41
C LEU A 206 3.08 19.56 -5.57
N GLY A 207 3.03 20.62 -6.37
CA GLY A 207 4.10 21.61 -6.39
C GLY A 207 4.38 22.12 -4.97
N GLY A 208 5.66 22.15 -4.54
CA GLY A 208 6.14 22.34 -3.18
C GLY A 208 5.67 23.54 -2.35
N ASN A 209 4.53 24.12 -2.68
CA ASN A 209 3.96 25.25 -1.97
C ASN A 209 2.56 24.89 -1.44
N ARG A 210 2.41 24.87 -0.12
CA ARG A 210 1.15 24.61 0.59
C ARG A 210 0.00 25.56 0.24
N ILE A 211 0.25 26.58 -0.58
CA ILE A 211 -0.70 27.61 -0.99
C ILE A 211 -1.31 27.33 -2.38
N ALA A 212 -0.90 26.25 -3.04
CA ALA A 212 -1.46 25.88 -4.33
C ALA A 212 -2.94 25.47 -4.22
N SER A 213 -3.73 25.76 -5.24
CA SER A 213 -5.11 25.30 -5.35
C SER A 213 -5.16 23.77 -5.24
N ARG A 214 -6.24 23.23 -4.67
CA ARG A 214 -6.46 21.76 -4.61
C ARG A 214 -6.42 21.08 -5.97
N SER A 215 -6.77 21.80 -7.03
CA SER A 215 -6.71 21.32 -8.40
C SER A 215 -5.33 21.44 -9.05
N THR A 216 -4.37 22.16 -8.43
CA THR A 216 -3.01 22.28 -8.94
C THR A 216 -2.18 21.08 -8.50
N ASN A 217 -2.19 20.05 -9.33
CA ASN A 217 -1.43 18.84 -9.11
C ASN A 217 -0.88 18.32 -10.44
N TRP A 218 0.42 18.09 -10.52
CA TRP A 218 1.07 17.67 -11.75
C TRP A 218 0.69 16.26 -12.21
N ASP A 219 0.28 15.37 -11.30
CA ASP A 219 -0.30 14.09 -11.70
C ASP A 219 -1.59 14.28 -12.51
N MET A 220 -2.41 15.26 -12.10
CA MET A 220 -3.64 15.57 -12.83
C MET A 220 -3.33 16.21 -14.17
N VAL A 221 -2.31 17.08 -14.25
CA VAL A 221 -1.84 17.66 -15.53
C VAL A 221 -1.37 16.55 -16.47
N ALA A 222 -0.58 15.59 -15.98
CA ALA A 222 -0.06 14.47 -16.74
C ALA A 222 -1.19 13.54 -17.24
N GLN A 223 -2.16 13.23 -16.40
CA GLN A 223 -3.32 12.41 -16.75
C GLN A 223 -4.28 13.16 -17.69
N GLN A 224 -4.46 14.47 -17.51
CA GLN A 224 -5.26 15.30 -18.42
C GLN A 224 -4.61 15.39 -19.82
N ALA A 225 -3.29 15.48 -19.89
CA ALA A 225 -2.56 15.45 -21.15
C ALA A 225 -2.77 14.10 -21.88
N LEU A 226 -2.72 12.98 -21.15
CA LEU A 226 -3.04 11.65 -21.68
C LEU A 226 -4.48 11.57 -22.20
N MET A 227 -5.45 12.06 -21.41
CA MET A 227 -6.86 12.12 -21.80
C MET A 227 -7.05 12.97 -23.07
N ASN A 228 -6.41 14.12 -23.17
CA ASN A 228 -6.52 14.99 -24.35
C ASN A 228 -5.90 14.33 -25.60
N THR A 229 -4.82 13.56 -25.43
CA THR A 229 -4.15 12.86 -26.53
C THR A 229 -4.98 11.68 -27.06
N LEU A 230 -5.58 10.89 -26.17
CA LEU A 230 -6.29 9.65 -26.53
C LEU A 230 -7.80 9.78 -26.53
N GLY A 231 -8.38 10.88 -26.07
CA GLY A 231 -9.82 11.06 -25.87
C GLY A 231 -10.67 11.00 -27.15
N GLY A 232 -10.05 11.12 -28.32
CA GLY A 232 -10.71 10.87 -29.62
C GLY A 232 -10.98 9.39 -29.92
N ASN A 233 -10.34 8.46 -29.22
CA ASN A 233 -10.54 7.02 -29.42
C ASN A 233 -11.76 6.52 -28.62
N LYS A 234 -12.81 6.11 -29.32
CA LYS A 234 -14.08 5.64 -28.73
C LYS A 234 -13.94 4.38 -27.86
N ARG A 235 -12.80 3.69 -27.92
CA ARG A 235 -12.54 2.47 -27.14
C ARG A 235 -11.92 2.75 -25.77
N ILE A 236 -11.61 4.03 -25.46
CA ILE A 236 -11.10 4.44 -24.16
C ILE A 236 -11.96 5.53 -23.55
N THR A 237 -12.24 5.41 -22.26
CA THR A 237 -12.93 6.45 -21.48
C THR A 237 -12.09 6.84 -20.30
N PHE A 238 -12.12 8.14 -19.96
CA PHE A 238 -11.38 8.69 -18.84
C PHE A 238 -12.32 9.32 -17.82
N LYS A 239 -12.04 9.14 -16.55
CA LYS A 239 -12.63 9.90 -15.45
C LYS A 239 -11.56 10.26 -14.46
N LEU A 240 -11.29 11.54 -14.30
CA LEU A 240 -10.27 12.09 -13.43
C LEU A 240 -10.92 12.88 -12.29
N GLU A 241 -10.34 12.85 -11.10
CA GLU A 241 -10.81 13.64 -9.95
C GLU A 241 -9.74 14.62 -9.50
N PRO A 242 -9.83 15.91 -9.95
CA PRO A 242 -8.80 16.90 -9.67
C PRO A 242 -8.91 17.53 -8.27
N THR A 243 -10.07 17.52 -7.64
CA THR A 243 -10.33 18.29 -6.42
C THR A 243 -10.31 17.45 -5.16
N GLU A 244 -11.01 16.33 -5.18
CA GLU A 244 -11.10 15.44 -4.02
C GLU A 244 -9.87 14.54 -3.89
N PHE A 245 -9.69 13.95 -2.70
CA PHE A 245 -8.60 13.01 -2.44
C PHE A 245 -8.96 11.57 -2.82
N TYR A 246 -10.19 11.32 -3.25
CA TYR A 246 -10.70 10.01 -3.66
C TYR A 246 -11.63 10.11 -4.85
N LEU A 247 -11.81 8.98 -5.53
CA LEU A 247 -12.78 8.82 -6.61
C LEU A 247 -13.56 7.52 -6.40
N ILE A 248 -14.90 7.56 -6.46
CA ILE A 248 -15.73 6.35 -6.46
C ILE A 248 -16.13 6.02 -7.88
N VAL A 249 -15.84 4.77 -8.28
CA VAL A 249 -16.07 4.28 -9.63
C VAL A 249 -16.74 2.91 -9.65
N PRO A 250 -17.58 2.61 -10.64
CA PRO A 250 -18.13 1.28 -10.81
C PRO A 250 -17.14 0.37 -11.57
N VAL A 251 -16.99 -0.87 -11.11
CA VAL A 251 -16.48 -1.97 -11.94
C VAL A 251 -17.52 -3.08 -11.91
N LEU A 252 -18.21 -3.28 -13.00
CA LEU A 252 -19.45 -4.06 -13.07
C LEU A 252 -20.50 -3.47 -12.10
N LYS A 253 -20.98 -4.26 -11.12
CA LYS A 253 -21.89 -3.77 -10.09
C LYS A 253 -21.22 -3.25 -8.83
N TRP A 254 -19.89 -3.42 -8.71
CA TRP A 254 -19.12 -3.13 -7.51
C TRP A 254 -18.63 -1.69 -7.52
N LYS A 255 -18.80 -0.98 -6.39
CA LYS A 255 -18.30 0.39 -6.19
C LYS A 255 -16.91 0.34 -5.57
N TRP A 256 -15.93 0.84 -6.29
CA TRP A 256 -14.55 0.94 -5.82
C TRP A 256 -14.22 2.37 -5.44
N MET A 257 -13.62 2.57 -4.26
CA MET A 257 -13.03 3.84 -3.87
C MET A 257 -11.54 3.80 -4.19
N LEU A 258 -11.11 4.73 -5.03
CA LEU A 258 -9.72 4.94 -5.40
C LEU A 258 -9.19 6.10 -4.61
N LEU A 259 -8.01 5.98 -4.02
CA LEU A 259 -7.30 7.04 -3.33
C LEU A 259 -5.79 6.78 -3.40
N HIS A 260 -4.98 7.84 -3.27
CA HIS A 260 -3.53 7.65 -3.26
C HIS A 260 -3.06 6.98 -1.95
N GLY A 261 -3.51 7.42 -0.80
CA GLY A 261 -3.17 6.81 0.50
C GLY A 261 -2.23 7.65 1.37
N ASP A 262 -1.90 8.88 0.94
CA ASP A 262 -1.00 9.83 1.63
C ASP A 262 -1.65 10.58 2.79
N ALA A 263 -2.96 10.46 2.98
CA ALA A 263 -3.66 11.17 4.04
C ALA A 263 -3.06 10.80 5.41
N ARG A 264 -2.79 11.82 6.25
CA ARG A 264 -2.17 11.66 7.58
C ARG A 264 -2.81 10.58 8.44
N SER A 265 -4.10 10.32 8.22
CA SER A 265 -4.84 9.27 8.91
C SER A 265 -4.44 7.84 8.55
N PHE A 266 -3.68 7.65 7.46
CA PHE A 266 -3.17 6.34 7.02
C PHE A 266 -1.70 6.12 7.40
N GLN A 267 -0.96 7.18 7.80
CA GLN A 267 0.49 7.10 8.06
C GLN A 267 0.85 6.37 9.35
N ALA A 268 0.00 6.40 10.38
CA ALA A 268 0.38 5.92 11.70
C ALA A 268 0.16 4.43 11.94
N ALA A 269 -0.82 3.82 11.29
CA ALA A 269 -1.08 2.38 11.33
C ALA A 269 -2.07 2.05 10.22
N PRO A 270 -1.61 1.51 9.08
CA PRO A 270 -2.49 1.19 7.96
C PRO A 270 -3.70 0.37 8.39
N ASP A 271 -3.53 -0.53 9.35
CA ASP A 271 -4.58 -1.45 9.75
C ASP A 271 -5.65 -0.83 10.66
N TYR A 272 -5.28 -0.01 11.63
CA TYR A 272 -6.24 0.53 12.61
C TYR A 272 -7.07 1.69 12.06
N MET A 273 -6.42 2.67 11.43
CA MET A 273 -7.09 3.86 10.92
C MET A 273 -7.88 3.56 9.64
N VAL A 274 -7.35 2.68 8.80
CA VAL A 274 -8.02 2.12 7.64
C VAL A 274 -9.29 1.41 8.08
N ASN A 275 -9.26 0.55 9.08
CA ASN A 275 -10.42 -0.19 9.55
C ASN A 275 -11.56 0.73 10.03
N ARG A 276 -11.28 1.78 10.78
CA ARG A 276 -12.32 2.67 11.30
C ARG A 276 -12.97 3.53 10.21
N ARG A 277 -12.19 4.20 9.38
CA ARG A 277 -12.70 5.06 8.30
C ARG A 277 -13.33 4.26 7.18
N MET A 278 -12.73 3.13 6.81
CA MET A 278 -13.31 2.26 5.79
C MET A 278 -14.66 1.70 6.20
N ALA A 279 -14.84 1.36 7.48
CA ALA A 279 -16.14 0.96 7.97
C ALA A 279 -17.21 2.04 7.79
N GLU A 280 -16.84 3.30 8.03
CA GLU A 280 -17.74 4.44 7.83
C GLU A 280 -18.05 4.63 6.33
N TRP A 281 -17.06 4.53 5.43
CA TRP A 281 -17.26 4.66 3.99
C TRP A 281 -18.02 3.47 3.39
N GLU A 282 -17.79 2.24 3.87
CA GLU A 282 -18.60 1.07 3.50
C GLU A 282 -20.10 1.32 3.83
N LEU A 283 -20.39 1.86 5.01
CA LEU A 283 -21.75 2.09 5.47
C LEU A 283 -22.40 3.31 4.83
N SER A 284 -21.69 4.43 4.76
CA SER A 284 -22.25 5.72 4.31
C SER A 284 -22.28 5.88 2.79
N LEU A 285 -21.28 5.35 2.09
CA LEU A 285 -21.11 5.50 0.63
C LEU A 285 -21.42 4.23 -0.16
N GLY A 286 -21.61 3.10 0.53
CA GLY A 286 -21.88 1.82 -0.09
C GLY A 286 -20.71 1.32 -0.95
N VAL A 287 -19.47 1.53 -0.48
CA VAL A 287 -18.25 1.10 -1.17
C VAL A 287 -18.02 -0.40 -0.97
N ASP A 288 -17.73 -1.12 -2.04
CA ASP A 288 -17.53 -2.56 -2.05
C ASP A 288 -16.05 -2.97 -2.11
N GLY A 289 -15.13 -2.03 -2.37
CA GLY A 289 -13.70 -2.27 -2.43
C GLY A 289 -12.89 -0.98 -2.46
N PHE A 290 -11.61 -1.07 -2.08
CA PHE A 290 -10.69 0.05 -2.00
C PHE A 290 -9.43 -0.26 -2.79
N ALA A 291 -8.87 0.73 -3.48
CA ALA A 291 -7.58 0.63 -4.15
C ALA A 291 -6.72 1.83 -3.80
N MET A 292 -5.46 1.58 -3.42
CA MET A 292 -4.51 2.61 -2.95
C MET A 292 -3.11 2.38 -3.50
N GLY A 293 -2.36 3.48 -3.64
CA GLY A 293 -0.92 3.53 -3.87
C GLY A 293 -0.12 3.92 -2.62
N HIS A 294 0.88 4.80 -2.80
CA HIS A 294 1.68 5.48 -1.78
C HIS A 294 2.62 4.58 -0.96
N TRP A 295 2.18 3.38 -0.61
CA TRP A 295 2.91 2.46 0.27
C TRP A 295 3.99 1.65 -0.46
N HIS A 296 4.11 1.78 -1.77
CA HIS A 296 5.08 1.11 -2.63
C HIS A 296 5.13 -0.42 -2.48
N ARG A 297 4.02 -1.04 -2.09
CA ARG A 297 3.90 -2.50 -1.95
C ARG A 297 2.59 -3.03 -2.51
N THR A 298 2.68 -4.18 -3.15
CA THR A 298 1.53 -4.84 -3.75
C THR A 298 0.98 -5.87 -2.79
N GLU A 299 -0.27 -5.66 -2.37
CA GLU A 299 -0.90 -6.49 -1.35
C GLU A 299 -2.42 -6.51 -1.52
N LEU A 300 -3.05 -7.64 -1.21
CA LEU A 300 -4.49 -7.79 -1.08
C LEU A 300 -4.83 -8.10 0.37
N ARG A 301 -5.70 -7.30 0.98
CA ARG A 301 -6.17 -7.46 2.35
C ARG A 301 -7.68 -7.55 2.42
N TRP A 302 -8.16 -8.31 3.38
CA TRP A 302 -9.59 -8.43 3.71
C TRP A 302 -9.80 -8.12 5.20
N PRO A 303 -9.64 -6.87 5.62
CA PRO A 303 -9.78 -6.53 7.04
C PRO A 303 -11.22 -6.63 7.52
N ARG A 304 -12.18 -6.49 6.60
CA ARG A 304 -13.62 -6.55 6.82
C ARG A 304 -14.33 -7.16 5.61
N LYS A 305 -15.53 -6.67 5.31
CA LYS A 305 -16.34 -7.11 4.16
C LYS A 305 -15.69 -6.74 2.82
N SER A 306 -15.17 -5.52 2.72
CA SER A 306 -14.60 -5.00 1.47
C SER A 306 -13.11 -5.25 1.37
N PRO A 307 -12.60 -5.70 0.19
CA PRO A 307 -11.18 -5.86 -0.03
C PRO A 307 -10.46 -4.52 -0.14
N ILE A 308 -9.19 -4.52 0.26
CA ILE A 308 -8.25 -3.44 0.03
C ILE A 308 -7.15 -3.97 -0.89
N VAL A 309 -7.00 -3.33 -2.03
CA VAL A 309 -5.89 -3.57 -2.95
C VAL A 309 -4.87 -2.44 -2.77
N LEU A 310 -3.68 -2.78 -2.31
CA LEU A 310 -2.52 -1.91 -2.37
C LEU A 310 -1.75 -2.22 -3.65
N SER A 311 -1.37 -1.20 -4.40
CA SER A 311 -0.47 -1.34 -5.55
C SER A 311 0.90 -0.80 -5.21
N GLY A 312 1.93 -1.44 -5.74
CA GLY A 312 3.31 -1.05 -5.54
C GLY A 312 3.73 0.14 -6.38
N THR A 313 4.98 0.21 -6.71
CA THR A 313 5.61 1.31 -7.44
C THR A 313 6.36 0.80 -8.66
N LEU A 314 6.58 1.65 -9.66
CA LEU A 314 7.57 1.40 -10.70
C LEU A 314 8.98 1.80 -10.23
N LYS A 315 9.08 2.74 -9.29
CA LYS A 315 10.35 3.19 -8.72
C LYS A 315 10.97 2.07 -7.86
N SER A 316 12.28 1.92 -7.91
CA SER A 316 13.00 1.12 -6.92
C SER A 316 13.06 1.84 -5.59
N HIS A 317 13.55 1.14 -4.54
CA HIS A 317 13.80 1.76 -3.24
C HIS A 317 14.70 2.99 -3.40
N ASP A 318 14.44 3.99 -2.58
CA ASP A 318 15.27 5.17 -2.40
C ASP A 318 15.85 5.20 -0.99
N GLU A 319 16.84 6.06 -0.78
CA GLU A 319 17.51 6.21 0.51
C GLU A 319 16.52 6.66 1.61
N TYR A 320 15.55 7.51 1.26
CA TYR A 320 14.52 7.97 2.18
C TYR A 320 13.67 6.79 2.70
N SER A 321 13.17 5.95 1.81
CA SER A 321 12.37 4.78 2.18
C SER A 321 13.15 3.77 3.03
N LEU A 322 14.43 3.54 2.70
CA LEU A 322 15.31 2.69 3.50
C LEU A 322 15.57 3.29 4.90
N ARG A 323 15.85 4.59 4.96
CA ARG A 323 16.23 5.28 6.20
C ARG A 323 15.06 5.44 7.18
N TYR A 324 13.88 5.78 6.70
CA TYR A 324 12.74 6.11 7.54
C TYR A 324 11.75 4.95 7.74
N TYR A 325 11.66 4.02 6.80
CA TYR A 325 10.70 2.91 6.85
C TYR A 325 11.35 1.53 6.87
N GLY A 326 12.68 1.45 6.73
CA GLY A 326 13.40 0.18 6.75
C GLY A 326 12.99 -0.79 5.64
N SER A 327 12.29 -0.31 4.62
CA SER A 327 11.75 -1.14 3.55
C SER A 327 12.39 -0.82 2.20
N SER A 328 12.79 -1.87 1.50
CA SER A 328 13.09 -1.79 0.07
C SER A 328 11.85 -2.23 -0.70
N ALA A 329 11.24 -1.34 -1.46
CA ALA A 329 10.14 -1.71 -2.33
C ALA A 329 10.66 -2.57 -3.49
N ILE A 330 10.09 -3.77 -3.67
CA ILE A 330 10.26 -4.51 -4.92
C ILE A 330 9.31 -3.88 -5.94
N PRO A 331 9.82 -3.36 -7.07
CA PRO A 331 8.98 -2.76 -8.09
C PRO A 331 7.91 -3.73 -8.55
N SER A 332 6.66 -3.33 -8.38
CA SER A 332 5.54 -4.21 -8.69
C SER A 332 4.24 -3.43 -8.81
N GLN A 333 3.25 -4.01 -9.50
CA GLN A 333 1.90 -3.48 -9.62
C GLN A 333 0.87 -4.57 -9.34
N ALA A 334 -0.33 -4.17 -8.90
CA ALA A 334 -1.44 -5.08 -8.67
C ALA A 334 -2.33 -5.22 -9.92
N THR A 335 -2.73 -6.44 -10.23
CA THR A 335 -3.82 -6.69 -11.18
C THR A 335 -4.76 -7.76 -10.64
N PHE A 336 -6.05 -7.61 -10.91
CA PHE A 336 -7.05 -8.57 -10.44
C PHE A 336 -8.23 -8.71 -11.41
N GLY A 337 -8.94 -9.82 -11.29
CA GLY A 337 -10.18 -10.07 -12.01
C GLY A 337 -11.38 -9.63 -11.19
N CYS A 338 -12.38 -9.05 -11.88
CA CYS A 338 -13.67 -8.70 -11.31
C CYS A 338 -14.78 -9.41 -12.08
N HIS A 339 -15.77 -9.95 -11.36
CA HIS A 339 -16.92 -10.65 -11.91
C HIS A 339 -18.22 -10.15 -11.25
N MET A 340 -19.36 -10.40 -11.89
CA MET A 340 -20.66 -9.99 -11.31
C MET A 340 -20.92 -10.58 -9.93
N ASP A 341 -20.40 -11.76 -9.64
CA ASP A 341 -20.67 -12.45 -8.37
C ASP A 341 -19.63 -12.12 -7.27
N ARG A 342 -18.45 -11.60 -7.65
CA ARG A 342 -17.35 -11.30 -6.72
C ARG A 342 -16.56 -10.07 -7.15
N PRO A 343 -16.21 -9.17 -6.22
CA PRO A 343 -15.41 -7.99 -6.53
C PRO A 343 -13.97 -8.38 -6.93
N ILE A 344 -13.44 -9.49 -6.39
CA ILE A 344 -12.15 -10.05 -6.78
C ILE A 344 -12.29 -11.56 -6.99
N THR A 345 -11.89 -12.05 -8.16
CA THR A 345 -11.89 -13.46 -8.53
C THR A 345 -10.50 -14.07 -8.52
N TRP A 346 -9.50 -13.29 -8.85
CA TRP A 346 -8.07 -13.59 -8.78
C TRP A 346 -7.29 -12.31 -8.57
N PHE A 347 -6.08 -12.42 -8.04
CA PHE A 347 -5.18 -11.31 -7.76
C PHE A 347 -3.75 -11.73 -8.10
N TYR A 348 -3.01 -10.87 -8.78
CA TYR A 348 -1.59 -11.05 -9.08
C TYR A 348 -0.80 -9.81 -8.73
N ARG A 349 0.38 -10.05 -8.19
CA ARG A 349 1.43 -9.07 -8.11
C ARG A 349 2.31 -9.24 -9.35
N LEU A 350 2.40 -8.18 -10.14
CA LEU A 350 3.28 -8.11 -11.30
C LEU A 350 4.62 -7.53 -10.87
N ASP A 351 5.63 -8.38 -10.71
CA ASP A 351 7.00 -7.94 -10.41
C ASP A 351 7.64 -7.34 -11.66
N LEU A 352 8.29 -6.18 -11.52
CA LEU A 352 8.88 -5.41 -12.61
C LEU A 352 10.40 -5.32 -12.45
N GLY A 353 11.14 -5.55 -13.55
CA GLY A 353 12.59 -5.39 -13.54
C GLY A 353 13.33 -6.57 -12.90
N ARG A 354 12.96 -7.79 -13.26
CA ARG A 354 13.82 -8.97 -13.08
C ARG A 354 14.80 -9.11 -14.22
#